data_50ce5f547c1a7b1c4a7eda171bf3cebc
#
_entry.id   50ce5f547c1a7b1c4a7eda171bf3cebc
#
_cell.length_a   1.000
_cell.length_b   1.000
_cell.length_c   1.000
_cell.angle_alpha   90.00
_cell.angle_beta   90.00
_cell.angle_gamma   90.00
#
_symmetry.space_group_name_H-M   'P 1'
#
loop_
_entity.id
_entity.type
_entity.pdbx_description
1 polymer ?
#
loop_
_entity_poly.entity_id
_entity_poly.type
_entity_poly.pdbx_seq_one_letter_code
_entity_poly.pdbx_strand_id
1 'polypeptide(L)'
;MPQYLHQPQRRIASIDLLRGVVMIIMALDHVRDYFHTEAYLYDALDLEKASPALFFTRWITHFCAPVFMFLAGTSAFFMSRRKSKKELSRFLLTRGLWLILLELTVVNFLWNFNITFPNIYFIVIWALGISMVILAGLIYLPYKLILAFGIILVAGHNLLDPIRMNENNLPSFLWALVHQQNFFDWHGKNVLVAYPIIPWAGVMALGYCAGILYTAAFTPEKRKKYLLILGTTAIALFIILRFINIYGDPSPWSYQSDGLYTLFSFLKVTKYPPSFLYILMTLGPALIFLAFTENETNTISGVISVYGRVPMFYYLIHIFLIHLTTMIAAPLFTSFSWKIWILKQPLWFTEELKGYGFPLNIVYIVWIAIVVAVYPLCKWYDSYKSAHKEKKWLSYL
;
A
#
# COMPACT_ATOMS: atom_id res chain seq x y z
N MET A 1 11.80 -24.15 35.82
CA MET A 1 11.37 -23.33 34.67
C MET A 1 11.16 -21.91 35.15
N PRO A 2 11.91 -20.91 34.71
CA PRO A 2 11.70 -19.53 35.14
C PRO A 2 10.40 -19.02 34.52
N GLN A 3 9.50 -18.54 35.36
CA GLN A 3 8.32 -17.80 34.98
C GLN A 3 8.75 -16.50 34.30
N TYR A 4 8.71 -16.44 32.98
CA TYR A 4 8.80 -15.18 32.25
C TYR A 4 7.50 -14.40 32.48
N LEU A 5 7.53 -13.51 33.46
CA LEU A 5 6.52 -12.50 33.72
C LEU A 5 6.14 -11.84 32.40
N HIS A 6 4.86 -11.89 32.06
CA HIS A 6 4.23 -11.20 30.95
C HIS A 6 4.36 -9.67 31.15
N GLN A 7 5.48 -9.08 30.75
CA GLN A 7 5.50 -7.64 30.57
C GLN A 7 4.61 -7.32 29.35
N PRO A 8 3.63 -6.43 29.48
CA PRO A 8 2.87 -5.96 28.35
C PRO A 8 3.85 -5.30 27.37
N GLN A 9 4.08 -5.95 26.23
CA GLN A 9 4.99 -5.44 25.21
C GLN A 9 4.47 -4.07 24.77
N ARG A 10 5.21 -3.01 25.09
CA ARG A 10 4.93 -1.64 24.70
C ARG A 10 4.72 -1.59 23.18
N ARG A 11 3.69 -0.92 22.69
CA ARG A 11 3.52 -0.65 21.27
C ARG A 11 4.80 0.00 20.74
N ILE A 12 5.23 -0.40 19.54
CA ILE A 12 6.45 0.14 18.94
C ILE A 12 6.06 1.42 18.21
N ALA A 13 6.38 2.56 18.83
CA ALA A 13 5.97 3.88 18.37
C ALA A 13 6.41 4.17 16.91
N SER A 14 7.63 3.78 16.53
CA SER A 14 8.15 3.99 15.18
C SER A 14 7.34 3.28 14.09
N ILE A 15 6.81 2.08 14.37
CA ILE A 15 5.97 1.33 13.44
C ILE A 15 4.62 2.03 13.25
N ASP A 16 3.99 2.47 14.34
CA ASP A 16 2.72 3.20 14.25
C ASP A 16 2.92 4.56 13.58
N LEU A 17 4.05 5.22 13.83
CA LEU A 17 4.42 6.48 13.17
C LEU A 17 4.63 6.30 11.66
N LEU A 18 5.44 5.34 11.24
CA LEU A 18 5.67 5.07 9.81
C LEU A 18 4.35 4.72 9.10
N ARG A 19 3.53 3.87 9.73
CA ARG A 19 2.21 3.53 9.20
C ARG A 19 1.33 4.76 9.08
N GLY A 20 1.34 5.66 10.08
CA GLY A 20 0.60 6.92 10.05
C GLY A 20 1.05 7.86 8.93
N VAL A 21 2.35 8.00 8.73
CA VAL A 21 2.93 8.80 7.64
C VAL A 21 2.43 8.30 6.29
N VAL A 22 2.52 7.00 6.02
CA VAL A 22 2.07 6.46 4.71
C VAL A 22 0.55 6.49 4.56
N MET A 23 -0.24 6.48 5.66
CA MET A 23 -1.69 6.72 5.59
C MET A 23 -2.02 8.13 5.12
N ILE A 24 -1.31 9.14 5.66
CA ILE A 24 -1.47 10.54 5.26
C ILE A 24 -1.08 10.73 3.79
N ILE A 25 0.05 10.15 3.37
CA ILE A 25 0.53 10.22 1.97
C ILE A 25 -0.44 9.49 1.03
N MET A 26 -1.03 8.37 1.45
CA MET A 26 -1.99 7.61 0.64
C MET A 26 -3.24 8.44 0.30
N ALA A 27 -3.73 9.26 1.25
CA ALA A 27 -4.84 10.16 0.97
C ALA A 27 -4.51 11.18 -0.13
N LEU A 28 -3.25 11.62 -0.24
CA LEU A 28 -2.80 12.51 -1.33
C LEU A 28 -2.98 11.85 -2.71
N ASP A 29 -2.63 10.56 -2.83
CA ASP A 29 -2.82 9.80 -4.08
C ASP A 29 -4.30 9.75 -4.47
N HIS A 30 -5.17 9.43 -3.51
CA HIS A 30 -6.59 9.31 -3.76
C HIS A 30 -7.26 10.67 -4.04
N VAL A 31 -6.87 11.74 -3.33
CA VAL A 31 -7.37 13.10 -3.65
C VAL A 31 -6.92 13.52 -5.05
N ARG A 32 -5.67 13.23 -5.44
CA ARG A 32 -5.19 13.49 -6.80
C ARG A 32 -6.03 12.73 -7.84
N ASP A 33 -6.31 11.46 -7.61
CA ASP A 33 -7.10 10.64 -8.54
C ASP A 33 -8.54 11.18 -8.73
N TYR A 34 -9.13 11.80 -7.70
CA TYR A 34 -10.52 12.31 -7.75
C TYR A 34 -10.63 13.80 -8.07
N PHE A 35 -9.58 14.59 -7.85
CA PHE A 35 -9.66 16.06 -7.96
C PHE A 35 -8.77 16.67 -9.02
N HIS A 36 -7.68 15.98 -9.45
CA HIS A 36 -6.73 16.61 -10.36
C HIS A 36 -7.21 16.56 -11.81
N THR A 37 -7.18 17.70 -12.49
CA THR A 37 -7.68 17.84 -13.88
C THR A 37 -6.97 16.93 -14.88
N GLU A 38 -5.70 16.58 -14.63
CA GLU A 38 -4.92 15.74 -15.54
C GLU A 38 -5.02 14.24 -15.21
N ALA A 39 -5.70 13.87 -14.10
CA ALA A 39 -5.79 12.47 -13.64
C ALA A 39 -6.47 11.53 -14.65
N TYR A 40 -7.28 12.08 -15.55
CA TYR A 40 -8.06 11.37 -16.56
C TYR A 40 -7.47 11.49 -17.97
N LEU A 41 -6.36 12.19 -18.13
CA LEU A 41 -5.77 12.49 -19.44
C LEU A 41 -4.49 11.67 -19.69
N TYR A 42 -3.66 11.49 -18.66
CA TYR A 42 -2.40 10.76 -18.76
C TYR A 42 -1.89 10.30 -17.38
N ASP A 43 -0.91 9.39 -17.38
CA ASP A 43 -0.25 8.96 -16.16
C ASP A 43 0.56 10.11 -15.54
N ALA A 44 0.42 10.31 -14.24
CA ALA A 44 1.17 11.33 -13.50
C ALA A 44 2.71 11.12 -13.51
N LEU A 45 3.17 9.97 -13.98
CA LEU A 45 4.59 9.66 -14.22
C LEU A 45 4.95 9.70 -15.73
N ASP A 46 4.09 10.21 -16.57
CA ASP A 46 4.40 10.45 -18.00
C ASP A 46 5.47 11.53 -18.11
N LEU A 47 6.64 11.15 -18.64
CA LEU A 47 7.82 12.06 -18.72
C LEU A 47 7.68 13.16 -19.77
N GLU A 48 6.74 13.01 -20.71
CA GLU A 48 6.49 14.01 -21.75
C GLU A 48 5.45 15.05 -21.33
N LYS A 49 4.54 14.69 -20.40
CA LYS A 49 3.35 15.49 -20.06
C LYS A 49 3.34 15.97 -18.61
N ALA A 50 3.83 15.14 -17.69
CA ALA A 50 3.72 15.46 -16.27
C ALA A 50 4.67 16.56 -15.84
N SER A 51 4.15 17.55 -15.10
CA SER A 51 4.99 18.55 -14.45
C SER A 51 5.83 17.93 -13.33
N PRO A 52 6.98 18.53 -12.97
CA PRO A 52 7.79 18.04 -11.85
C PRO A 52 7.00 17.90 -10.54
N ALA A 53 6.10 18.81 -10.23
CA ALA A 53 5.27 18.76 -9.05
C ALA A 53 4.31 17.56 -9.08
N LEU A 54 3.67 17.30 -10.23
CA LEU A 54 2.78 16.15 -10.39
C LEU A 54 3.54 14.83 -10.30
N PHE A 55 4.72 14.75 -10.93
CA PHE A 55 5.59 13.58 -10.85
C PHE A 55 5.94 13.24 -9.40
N PHE A 56 6.46 14.20 -8.62
CA PHE A 56 6.82 13.95 -7.22
C PHE A 56 5.60 13.67 -6.34
N THR A 57 4.46 14.30 -6.62
CA THR A 57 3.19 13.98 -5.92
C THR A 57 2.82 12.52 -6.09
N ARG A 58 2.97 11.97 -7.28
CA ARG A 58 2.71 10.55 -7.53
C ARG A 58 3.82 9.66 -7.00
N TRP A 59 5.08 10.06 -7.16
CA TRP A 59 6.23 9.27 -6.76
C TRP A 59 6.26 9.00 -5.24
N ILE A 60 5.97 10.03 -4.41
CA ILE A 60 5.96 9.85 -2.95
C ILE A 60 4.89 8.85 -2.48
N THR A 61 3.79 8.69 -3.23
CA THR A 61 2.73 7.74 -2.89
C THR A 61 3.10 6.28 -3.18
N HIS A 62 4.21 6.04 -3.86
CA HIS A 62 4.74 4.69 -4.08
C HIS A 62 5.10 3.98 -2.77
N PHE A 63 5.47 4.72 -1.73
CA PHE A 63 5.85 4.14 -0.44
C PHE A 63 4.69 3.44 0.28
N CYS A 64 3.43 3.78 -0.01
CA CYS A 64 2.27 3.33 0.76
C CYS A 64 2.12 1.81 0.76
N ALA A 65 1.95 1.18 -0.40
CA ALA A 65 1.64 -0.24 -0.49
C ALA A 65 2.77 -1.16 0.03
N PRO A 66 4.07 -0.96 -0.35
CA PRO A 66 5.16 -1.79 0.17
C PRO A 66 5.30 -1.69 1.69
N VAL A 67 5.18 -0.48 2.25
CA VAL A 67 5.25 -0.28 3.70
C VAL A 67 4.08 -0.99 4.41
N PHE A 68 2.85 -0.89 3.89
CA PHE A 68 1.71 -1.60 4.47
C PHE A 68 1.90 -3.11 4.47
N MET A 69 2.32 -3.69 3.35
CA MET A 69 2.56 -5.12 3.24
C MET A 69 3.65 -5.59 4.21
N PHE A 70 4.77 -4.87 4.25
CA PHE A 70 5.88 -5.17 5.12
C PHE A 70 5.49 -5.07 6.61
N LEU A 71 4.81 -3.99 7.02
CA LEU A 71 4.38 -3.79 8.40
C LEU A 71 3.24 -4.74 8.82
N ALA A 72 2.43 -5.23 7.89
CA ALA A 72 1.45 -6.28 8.17
C ALA A 72 2.14 -7.60 8.51
N GLY A 73 3.18 -7.97 7.77
CA GLY A 73 4.03 -9.12 8.10
C GLY A 73 4.71 -8.97 9.46
N THR A 74 5.31 -7.81 9.74
CA THR A 74 5.94 -7.49 11.04
C THR A 74 4.92 -7.59 12.18
N SER A 75 3.69 -7.12 11.97
CA SER A 75 2.62 -7.23 12.96
C SER A 75 2.19 -8.69 13.21
N ALA A 76 2.18 -9.52 12.17
CA ALA A 76 1.93 -10.97 12.30
C ALA A 76 3.02 -11.65 13.14
N PHE A 77 4.29 -11.26 12.98
CA PHE A 77 5.39 -11.73 13.84
C PHE A 77 5.16 -11.37 15.32
N PHE A 78 4.75 -10.13 15.62
CA PHE A 78 4.46 -9.78 17.03
C PHE A 78 3.31 -10.61 17.62
N MET A 79 2.36 -10.98 16.79
CA MET A 79 1.28 -11.86 17.23
C MET A 79 1.76 -13.30 17.44
N SER A 80 2.73 -13.80 16.67
CA SER A 80 3.32 -15.14 16.87
C SER A 80 3.99 -15.30 18.24
N ARG A 81 4.36 -14.19 18.87
CA ARG A 81 4.94 -14.20 20.24
C ARG A 81 3.90 -14.39 21.35
N ARG A 82 2.61 -14.29 21.01
CA ARG A 82 1.50 -14.33 21.98
C ARG A 82 0.49 -15.44 21.68
N LYS A 83 0.53 -16.01 20.48
CA LYS A 83 -0.40 -17.02 20.00
C LYS A 83 0.36 -18.27 19.59
N SER A 84 -0.28 -19.42 19.78
CA SER A 84 0.20 -20.67 19.15
C SER A 84 0.19 -20.53 17.62
N LYS A 85 0.97 -21.36 16.93
CA LYS A 85 0.97 -21.36 15.44
C LYS A 85 -0.43 -21.59 14.87
N LYS A 86 -1.22 -22.48 15.47
CA LYS A 86 -2.60 -22.77 15.05
C LYS A 86 -3.54 -21.57 15.23
N GLU A 87 -3.45 -20.87 16.35
CA GLU A 87 -4.25 -19.66 16.61
C GLU A 87 -3.87 -18.51 15.68
N LEU A 88 -2.56 -18.33 15.45
CA LEU A 88 -2.06 -17.31 14.53
C LEU A 88 -2.49 -17.61 13.08
N SER A 89 -2.31 -18.86 12.63
CA SER A 89 -2.75 -19.29 11.30
C SER A 89 -4.24 -19.03 11.09
N ARG A 90 -5.08 -19.46 12.06
CA ARG A 90 -6.52 -19.20 11.99
C ARG A 90 -6.85 -17.71 11.94
N PHE A 91 -6.15 -16.89 12.74
CA PHE A 91 -6.34 -15.44 12.74
C PHE A 91 -5.96 -14.82 11.39
N LEU A 92 -4.79 -15.19 10.82
CA LEU A 92 -4.33 -14.68 9.53
C LEU A 92 -5.28 -15.11 8.40
N LEU A 93 -5.72 -16.35 8.40
CA LEU A 93 -6.67 -16.89 7.43
C LEU A 93 -8.01 -16.13 7.49
N THR A 94 -8.62 -16.03 8.67
CA THR A 94 -9.93 -15.37 8.80
C THR A 94 -9.84 -13.88 8.49
N ARG A 95 -8.76 -13.21 8.90
CA ARG A 95 -8.53 -11.80 8.57
C ARG A 95 -8.25 -11.60 7.09
N GLY A 96 -7.45 -12.48 6.48
CA GLY A 96 -7.17 -12.43 5.04
C GLY A 96 -8.43 -12.57 4.19
N LEU A 97 -9.27 -13.58 4.50
CA LEU A 97 -10.56 -13.77 3.82
C LEU A 97 -11.52 -12.60 4.04
N TRP A 98 -11.55 -12.03 5.25
CA TRP A 98 -12.32 -10.82 5.53
C TRP A 98 -11.87 -9.62 4.67
N LEU A 99 -10.57 -9.40 4.52
CA LEU A 99 -10.04 -8.31 3.70
C LEU A 99 -10.39 -8.51 2.21
N ILE A 100 -10.32 -9.75 1.71
CA ILE A 100 -10.75 -10.06 0.34
C ILE A 100 -12.23 -9.74 0.14
N LEU A 101 -13.09 -10.17 1.08
CA LEU A 101 -14.52 -9.86 1.04
C LEU A 101 -14.75 -8.33 1.10
N LEU A 102 -14.04 -7.63 1.98
CA LEU A 102 -14.14 -6.19 2.14
C LEU A 102 -13.76 -5.44 0.85
N GLU A 103 -12.71 -5.89 0.16
CA GLU A 103 -12.28 -5.33 -1.14
C GLU A 103 -13.39 -5.47 -2.17
N LEU A 104 -13.90 -6.68 -2.35
CA LEU A 104 -14.89 -6.99 -3.39
C LEU A 104 -16.29 -6.40 -3.11
N THR A 105 -16.53 -5.90 -1.90
CA THR A 105 -17.82 -5.32 -1.50
C THR A 105 -17.70 -3.84 -1.13
N VAL A 106 -17.36 -3.56 0.13
CA VAL A 106 -17.37 -2.19 0.66
C VAL A 106 -16.36 -1.29 -0.03
N VAL A 107 -15.11 -1.74 -0.20
CA VAL A 107 -14.07 -0.93 -0.85
C VAL A 107 -14.43 -0.66 -2.30
N ASN A 108 -14.88 -1.68 -3.02
CA ASN A 108 -15.36 -1.54 -4.39
C ASN A 108 -16.52 -0.52 -4.48
N PHE A 109 -17.50 -0.61 -3.58
CA PHE A 109 -18.57 0.39 -3.52
C PHE A 109 -18.02 1.79 -3.26
N LEU A 110 -17.10 1.96 -2.31
CA LEU A 110 -16.54 3.27 -1.96
C LEU A 110 -15.76 3.92 -3.12
N TRP A 111 -15.11 3.13 -3.96
CA TRP A 111 -14.42 3.62 -5.17
C TRP A 111 -15.37 4.03 -6.28
N ASN A 112 -16.57 3.44 -6.38
CA ASN A 112 -17.46 3.64 -7.52
C ASN A 112 -18.76 4.35 -7.17
N PHE A 113 -19.20 4.36 -5.92
CA PHE A 113 -20.54 4.78 -5.44
C PHE A 113 -21.68 4.21 -6.30
N ASN A 114 -21.48 3.00 -6.83
CA ASN A 114 -22.40 2.32 -7.70
C ASN A 114 -22.82 0.96 -7.12
N ILE A 115 -24.10 0.84 -6.74
CA ILE A 115 -24.65 -0.36 -6.11
C ILE A 115 -24.85 -1.53 -7.10
N THR A 116 -24.72 -1.30 -8.40
CA THR A 116 -24.82 -2.36 -9.42
C THR A 116 -23.50 -3.10 -9.61
N PHE A 117 -22.42 -2.62 -8.98
CA PHE A 117 -21.07 -3.19 -9.06
C PHE A 117 -20.63 -3.47 -10.52
N PRO A 118 -20.61 -2.44 -11.39
CA PRO A 118 -20.17 -2.64 -12.78
C PRO A 118 -18.66 -2.90 -12.87
N ASN A 119 -17.90 -2.44 -11.87
CA ASN A 119 -16.47 -2.63 -11.77
C ASN A 119 -16.14 -3.57 -10.61
N ILE A 120 -15.14 -4.44 -10.78
CA ILE A 120 -14.62 -5.34 -9.75
C ILE A 120 -13.12 -5.12 -9.67
N TYR A 121 -12.62 -4.74 -8.48
CA TYR A 121 -11.21 -4.40 -8.28
C TYR A 121 -10.50 -5.43 -7.42
N PHE A 122 -9.35 -5.90 -7.90
CA PHE A 122 -8.37 -6.66 -7.15
C PHE A 122 -7.16 -5.76 -6.89
N ILE A 123 -7.30 -4.84 -5.89
CA ILE A 123 -6.28 -3.85 -5.56
C ILE A 123 -5.61 -4.13 -4.19
N VAL A 124 -5.16 -3.11 -3.49
CA VAL A 124 -4.23 -3.28 -2.36
C VAL A 124 -4.79 -4.10 -1.19
N ILE A 125 -6.09 -3.99 -0.87
CA ILE A 125 -6.70 -4.74 0.25
C ILE A 125 -6.85 -6.23 -0.11
N TRP A 126 -7.18 -6.54 -1.39
CA TRP A 126 -7.11 -7.89 -1.93
C TRP A 126 -5.72 -8.49 -1.75
N ALA A 127 -4.66 -7.78 -2.20
CA ALA A 127 -3.29 -8.27 -2.10
C ALA A 127 -2.84 -8.47 -0.64
N LEU A 128 -3.25 -7.58 0.27
CA LEU A 128 -3.03 -7.72 1.70
C LEU A 128 -3.73 -8.97 2.24
N GLY A 129 -4.98 -9.18 1.85
CA GLY A 129 -5.79 -10.33 2.28
C GLY A 129 -5.18 -11.66 1.84
N ILE A 130 -4.89 -11.82 0.55
CA ILE A 130 -4.33 -13.06 0.01
C ILE A 130 -2.92 -13.33 0.55
N SER A 131 -2.10 -12.29 0.73
CA SER A 131 -0.78 -12.43 1.35
C SER A 131 -0.87 -12.90 2.81
N MET A 132 -1.88 -12.48 3.57
CA MET A 132 -2.16 -13.02 4.92
C MET A 132 -2.57 -14.49 4.86
N VAL A 133 -3.40 -14.90 3.89
CA VAL A 133 -3.78 -16.31 3.70
C VAL A 133 -2.56 -17.17 3.42
N ILE A 134 -1.66 -16.70 2.54
CA ILE A 134 -0.38 -17.39 2.23
C ILE A 134 0.50 -17.46 3.49
N LEU A 135 0.64 -16.34 4.21
CA LEU A 135 1.43 -16.30 5.44
C LEU A 135 0.86 -17.24 6.52
N ALA A 136 -0.45 -17.46 6.57
CA ALA A 136 -1.09 -18.41 7.49
C ALA A 136 -0.59 -19.86 7.31
N GLY A 137 -0.20 -20.23 6.09
CA GLY A 137 0.47 -21.49 5.81
C GLY A 137 1.98 -21.43 6.09
N LEU A 138 2.65 -20.35 5.67
CA LEU A 138 4.10 -20.20 5.78
C LEU A 138 4.62 -20.22 7.21
N ILE A 139 3.85 -19.75 8.20
CA ILE A 139 4.29 -19.72 9.62
C ILE A 139 4.57 -21.09 10.23
N TYR A 140 4.15 -22.18 9.60
CA TYR A 140 4.50 -23.53 10.01
C TYR A 140 5.92 -23.92 9.61
N LEU A 141 6.48 -23.28 8.60
CA LEU A 141 7.84 -23.50 8.12
C LEU A 141 8.88 -22.94 9.10
N PRO A 142 10.12 -23.44 9.05
CA PRO A 142 11.25 -22.81 9.72
C PRO A 142 11.48 -21.37 9.22
N TYR A 143 11.91 -20.49 10.13
CA TYR A 143 12.18 -19.08 9.83
C TYR A 143 13.04 -18.86 8.56
N LYS A 144 14.09 -19.67 8.38
CA LYS A 144 14.98 -19.56 7.21
C LYS A 144 14.26 -19.83 5.89
N LEU A 145 13.27 -20.73 5.89
CA LEU A 145 12.49 -21.01 4.68
C LEU A 145 11.50 -19.89 4.38
N ILE A 146 10.90 -19.27 5.40
CA ILE A 146 10.04 -18.08 5.21
C ILE A 146 10.86 -16.92 4.64
N LEU A 147 12.07 -16.72 5.15
CA LEU A 147 12.99 -15.70 4.65
C LEU A 147 13.41 -15.98 3.19
N ALA A 148 13.78 -17.21 2.88
CA ALA A 148 14.14 -17.63 1.52
C ALA A 148 12.96 -17.45 0.55
N PHE A 149 11.75 -17.85 0.95
CA PHE A 149 10.52 -17.62 0.19
C PHE A 149 10.34 -16.14 -0.13
N GLY A 150 10.43 -15.25 0.88
CA GLY A 150 10.31 -13.82 0.69
C GLY A 150 11.35 -13.24 -0.28
N ILE A 151 12.63 -13.64 -0.13
CA ILE A 151 13.72 -13.19 -1.01
C ILE A 151 13.49 -13.67 -2.44
N ILE A 152 13.18 -14.97 -2.64
CA ILE A 152 12.96 -15.55 -3.97
C ILE A 152 11.81 -14.85 -4.67
N LEU A 153 10.69 -14.62 -3.99
CA LEU A 153 9.55 -13.96 -4.61
C LEU A 153 9.86 -12.49 -4.92
N VAL A 154 10.50 -11.74 -4.02
CA VAL A 154 10.79 -10.33 -4.24
C VAL A 154 11.87 -10.11 -5.27
N ALA A 155 12.94 -10.91 -5.23
CA ALA A 155 14.06 -10.72 -6.14
C ALA A 155 13.92 -11.49 -7.47
N GLY A 156 13.12 -12.55 -7.51
CA GLY A 156 13.03 -13.45 -8.67
C GLY A 156 11.81 -13.24 -9.57
N HIS A 157 10.74 -12.59 -9.09
CA HIS A 157 9.50 -12.52 -9.89
C HIS A 157 9.64 -11.77 -11.22
N ASN A 158 10.59 -10.84 -11.35
CA ASN A 158 10.82 -10.15 -12.62
C ASN A 158 11.31 -11.09 -13.75
N LEU A 159 11.78 -12.31 -13.43
CA LEU A 159 12.05 -13.34 -14.44
C LEU A 159 10.77 -13.79 -15.15
N LEU A 160 9.62 -13.55 -14.58
CA LEU A 160 8.31 -13.88 -15.15
C LEU A 160 7.74 -12.77 -16.04
N ASP A 161 8.33 -11.56 -16.05
CA ASP A 161 7.85 -10.40 -16.82
C ASP A 161 7.68 -10.66 -18.34
N PRO A 162 8.51 -11.53 -18.99
CA PRO A 162 8.30 -11.85 -20.40
C PRO A 162 7.02 -12.64 -20.68
N ILE A 163 6.45 -13.32 -19.66
CA ILE A 163 5.22 -14.10 -19.82
C ILE A 163 4.04 -13.13 -19.79
N ARG A 164 3.43 -12.91 -20.97
CA ARG A 164 2.28 -12.01 -21.11
C ARG A 164 1.07 -12.79 -21.60
N MET A 165 -0.06 -12.64 -20.88
CA MET A 165 -1.35 -13.23 -21.21
C MET A 165 -2.39 -12.09 -21.25
N ASN A 166 -2.81 -11.69 -22.44
CA ASN A 166 -3.68 -10.53 -22.66
C ASN A 166 -5.08 -10.89 -23.15
N GLU A 167 -5.38 -12.18 -23.31
CA GLU A 167 -6.69 -12.64 -23.78
C GLU A 167 -7.75 -12.45 -22.67
N ASN A 168 -8.99 -12.26 -23.08
CA ASN A 168 -10.12 -12.16 -22.14
C ASN A 168 -10.65 -13.56 -21.80
N ASN A 169 -9.82 -14.35 -21.10
CA ASN A 169 -10.12 -15.73 -20.72
C ASN A 169 -9.66 -16.07 -19.31
N LEU A 170 -10.06 -17.23 -18.81
CA LEU A 170 -9.74 -17.69 -17.46
C LEU A 170 -8.22 -17.87 -17.20
N PRO A 171 -7.42 -18.48 -18.09
CA PRO A 171 -5.98 -18.57 -17.91
C PRO A 171 -5.30 -17.21 -17.73
N SER A 172 -5.65 -16.23 -18.57
CA SER A 172 -5.13 -14.86 -18.47
C SER A 172 -5.55 -14.17 -17.16
N PHE A 173 -6.77 -14.38 -16.70
CA PHE A 173 -7.24 -13.87 -15.42
C PHE A 173 -6.47 -14.49 -14.25
N LEU A 174 -6.27 -15.81 -14.24
CA LEU A 174 -5.49 -16.48 -13.20
C LEU A 174 -4.05 -16.01 -13.20
N TRP A 175 -3.45 -15.80 -14.39
CA TRP A 175 -2.12 -15.24 -14.51
C TRP A 175 -2.06 -13.80 -13.99
N ALA A 176 -3.06 -12.99 -14.28
CA ALA A 176 -3.16 -11.63 -13.76
C ALA A 176 -3.20 -11.61 -12.22
N LEU A 177 -3.97 -12.50 -11.58
CA LEU A 177 -3.96 -12.61 -10.12
C LEU A 177 -2.57 -12.97 -9.56
N VAL A 178 -1.76 -13.71 -10.33
CA VAL A 178 -0.45 -14.21 -9.88
C VAL A 178 0.67 -13.20 -10.12
N HIS A 179 0.78 -12.63 -11.35
CA HIS A 179 1.96 -11.84 -11.72
C HIS A 179 1.73 -10.63 -12.63
N GLN A 180 0.63 -10.51 -13.34
CA GLN A 180 0.45 -9.47 -14.35
C GLN A 180 -0.69 -8.51 -13.99
N GLN A 181 -0.49 -7.18 -14.13
CA GLN A 181 -1.63 -6.26 -14.16
C GLN A 181 -2.42 -6.48 -15.44
N ASN A 182 -3.75 -6.62 -15.34
CA ASN A 182 -4.60 -6.74 -16.52
C ASN A 182 -6.03 -6.25 -16.25
N PHE A 183 -6.74 -5.99 -17.34
CA PHE A 183 -8.13 -5.57 -17.37
C PHE A 183 -8.95 -6.55 -18.20
N PHE A 184 -10.13 -6.94 -17.68
CA PHE A 184 -11.01 -7.88 -18.33
C PHE A 184 -12.43 -7.32 -18.41
N ASP A 185 -13.11 -7.57 -19.51
CA ASP A 185 -14.56 -7.44 -19.62
C ASP A 185 -15.19 -8.82 -19.43
N TRP A 186 -15.83 -9.02 -18.29
CA TRP A 186 -16.43 -10.32 -17.96
C TRP A 186 -17.94 -10.16 -17.80
N HIS A 187 -18.69 -10.62 -18.79
CA HIS A 187 -20.16 -10.55 -18.82
C HIS A 187 -20.69 -9.14 -18.53
N GLY A 188 -20.08 -8.12 -19.13
CA GLY A 188 -20.43 -6.71 -18.93
C GLY A 188 -19.97 -6.13 -17.60
N LYS A 189 -19.08 -6.81 -16.88
CA LYS A 189 -18.37 -6.32 -15.71
C LYS A 189 -16.92 -6.00 -16.04
N ASN A 190 -16.47 -4.81 -15.67
CA ASN A 190 -15.07 -4.41 -15.76
C ASN A 190 -14.28 -5.01 -14.61
N VAL A 191 -13.35 -5.91 -14.87
CA VAL A 191 -12.53 -6.53 -13.83
C VAL A 191 -11.10 -6.04 -13.95
N LEU A 192 -10.62 -5.29 -12.95
CA LEU A 192 -9.24 -4.79 -12.88
C LEU A 192 -8.44 -5.59 -11.85
N VAL A 193 -7.41 -6.27 -12.30
CA VAL A 193 -6.39 -6.87 -11.44
C VAL A 193 -5.15 -5.98 -11.47
N ALA A 194 -4.93 -5.18 -10.42
CA ALA A 194 -3.78 -4.27 -10.35
C ALA A 194 -2.68 -4.74 -9.39
N TYR A 195 -3.03 -5.61 -8.43
CA TYR A 195 -2.08 -6.08 -7.40
C TYR A 195 -1.92 -7.61 -7.44
N PRO A 196 -1.03 -8.14 -8.30
CA PRO A 196 -0.72 -9.56 -8.37
C PRO A 196 -0.08 -10.10 -7.10
N ILE A 197 -0.28 -11.37 -6.82
CA ILE A 197 0.03 -12.01 -5.53
C ILE A 197 1.54 -12.12 -5.26
N ILE A 198 2.34 -12.53 -6.25
CA ILE A 198 3.72 -13.01 -6.03
C ILE A 198 4.58 -11.97 -5.30
N PRO A 199 4.76 -10.73 -5.79
CA PRO A 199 5.66 -9.80 -5.11
C PRO A 199 5.15 -9.41 -3.72
N TRP A 200 3.85 -9.24 -3.55
CA TRP A 200 3.27 -8.80 -2.29
C TRP A 200 3.33 -9.85 -1.19
N ALA A 201 3.13 -11.13 -1.52
CA ALA A 201 3.32 -12.24 -0.58
C ALA A 201 4.78 -12.32 -0.12
N GLY A 202 5.73 -12.07 -1.04
CA GLY A 202 7.15 -11.97 -0.72
C GLY A 202 7.45 -10.82 0.25
N VAL A 203 6.95 -9.62 -0.01
CA VAL A 203 7.13 -8.45 0.87
C VAL A 203 6.55 -8.72 2.27
N MET A 204 5.36 -9.33 2.36
CA MET A 204 4.76 -9.68 3.66
C MET A 204 5.60 -10.71 4.42
N ALA A 205 6.15 -11.74 3.74
CA ALA A 205 7.03 -12.74 4.34
C ALA A 205 8.33 -12.10 4.85
N LEU A 206 8.93 -11.17 4.09
CA LEU A 206 10.12 -10.41 4.55
C LEU A 206 9.76 -9.53 5.77
N GLY A 207 8.62 -8.89 5.77
CA GLY A 207 8.11 -8.12 6.91
C GLY A 207 7.94 -8.99 8.16
N TYR A 208 7.39 -10.20 8.01
CA TYR A 208 7.30 -11.18 9.10
C TYR A 208 8.68 -11.52 9.65
N CYS A 209 9.63 -11.77 8.79
CA CYS A 209 11.02 -12.07 9.18
C CYS A 209 11.69 -10.87 9.86
N ALA A 210 11.48 -9.65 9.38
CA ALA A 210 12.03 -8.43 9.98
C ALA A 210 11.54 -8.18 11.42
N GLY A 211 10.40 -8.74 11.79
CA GLY A 211 9.87 -8.67 13.15
C GLY A 211 10.84 -9.19 14.22
N ILE A 212 11.78 -10.06 13.86
CA ILE A 212 12.81 -10.59 14.79
C ILE A 212 13.68 -9.46 15.38
N LEU A 213 13.91 -8.38 14.63
CA LEU A 213 14.68 -7.22 15.07
C LEU A 213 14.09 -6.53 16.31
N TYR A 214 12.82 -6.77 16.59
CA TYR A 214 12.10 -6.20 17.73
C TYR A 214 11.97 -7.19 18.92
N THR A 215 12.73 -8.28 18.91
CA THR A 215 12.83 -9.19 20.05
C THR A 215 13.88 -8.72 21.05
N ALA A 216 13.88 -9.25 22.26
CA ALA A 216 14.84 -8.92 23.30
C ALA A 216 16.32 -9.24 22.92
N ALA A 217 16.54 -10.06 21.89
CA ALA A 217 17.88 -10.33 21.36
C ALA A 217 18.53 -9.12 20.66
N PHE A 218 17.71 -8.12 20.29
CA PHE A 218 18.17 -6.88 19.64
C PHE A 218 17.89 -5.68 20.54
N THR A 219 18.95 -5.10 21.11
CA THR A 219 18.83 -3.82 21.80
C THR A 219 18.43 -2.72 20.81
N PRO A 220 17.90 -1.55 21.25
CA PRO A 220 17.58 -0.44 20.36
C PRO A 220 18.74 -0.05 19.43
N GLU A 221 19.98 -0.01 19.95
CA GLU A 221 21.18 0.37 19.19
C GLU A 221 21.49 -0.69 18.11
N LYS A 222 21.43 -1.98 18.46
CA LYS A 222 21.61 -3.08 17.50
C LYS A 222 20.53 -3.03 16.44
N ARG A 223 19.27 -2.85 16.80
CA ARG A 223 18.17 -2.75 15.88
C ARG A 223 18.34 -1.58 14.92
N LYS A 224 18.65 -0.38 15.44
CA LYS A 224 18.97 0.80 14.63
C LYS A 224 20.08 0.49 13.62
N LYS A 225 21.18 -0.13 14.07
CA LYS A 225 22.29 -0.53 13.20
C LYS A 225 21.82 -1.46 12.06
N TYR A 226 21.07 -2.52 12.37
CA TYR A 226 20.59 -3.46 11.35
C TYR A 226 19.58 -2.84 10.39
N LEU A 227 18.67 -1.99 10.88
CA LEU A 227 17.72 -1.26 10.02
C LEU A 227 18.47 -0.31 9.08
N LEU A 228 19.51 0.39 9.54
CA LEU A 228 20.34 1.23 8.69
C LEU A 228 21.11 0.40 7.66
N ILE A 229 21.73 -0.71 8.05
CA ILE A 229 22.44 -1.59 7.10
C ILE A 229 21.47 -2.10 6.03
N LEU A 230 20.33 -2.66 6.42
CA LEU A 230 19.35 -3.18 5.46
C LEU A 230 18.79 -2.07 4.56
N GLY A 231 18.46 -0.91 5.12
CA GLY A 231 17.92 0.20 4.36
C GLY A 231 18.93 0.79 3.38
N THR A 232 20.18 1.03 3.81
CA THR A 232 21.24 1.55 2.93
C THR A 232 21.65 0.53 1.87
N THR A 233 21.69 -0.78 2.22
CA THR A 233 21.94 -1.84 1.24
C THR A 233 20.84 -1.90 0.19
N ALA A 234 19.56 -1.77 0.58
CA ALA A 234 18.44 -1.75 -0.37
C ALA A 234 18.55 -0.55 -1.33
N ILE A 235 18.87 0.65 -0.82
CA ILE A 235 19.06 1.84 -1.66
C ILE A 235 20.27 1.69 -2.58
N ALA A 236 21.40 1.20 -2.07
CA ALA A 236 22.60 0.98 -2.87
C ALA A 236 22.33 -0.04 -3.99
N LEU A 237 21.65 -1.15 -3.66
CA LEU A 237 21.27 -2.17 -4.62
C LEU A 237 20.31 -1.63 -5.68
N PHE A 238 19.31 -0.80 -5.27
CA PHE A 238 18.45 -0.09 -6.20
C PHE A 238 19.27 0.75 -7.17
N ILE A 239 20.17 1.60 -6.67
CA ILE A 239 20.99 2.49 -7.50
C ILE A 239 21.85 1.68 -8.48
N ILE A 240 22.55 0.67 -7.99
CA ILE A 240 23.46 -0.16 -8.80
C ILE A 240 22.68 -0.88 -9.91
N LEU A 241 21.62 -1.60 -9.56
CA LEU A 241 20.83 -2.36 -10.54
C LEU A 241 20.12 -1.44 -11.55
N ARG A 242 19.65 -0.28 -11.07
CA ARG A 242 19.02 0.70 -11.94
C ARG A 242 20.01 1.30 -12.95
N PHE A 243 21.27 1.57 -12.53
CA PHE A 243 22.33 2.00 -13.45
C PHE A 243 22.69 0.91 -14.45
N ILE A 244 22.78 -0.36 -14.02
CA ILE A 244 23.06 -1.48 -14.92
C ILE A 244 21.93 -1.68 -15.95
N ASN A 245 20.68 -1.39 -15.55
CA ASN A 245 19.49 -1.35 -16.42
C ASN A 245 19.17 -2.68 -17.15
N ILE A 246 19.54 -3.83 -16.55
CA ILE A 246 19.35 -5.16 -17.14
C ILE A 246 18.26 -5.95 -16.45
N TYR A 247 18.10 -5.81 -15.12
CA TYR A 247 17.22 -6.62 -14.30
C TYR A 247 16.54 -5.81 -13.19
N GLY A 248 15.36 -6.28 -12.80
CA GLY A 248 14.64 -5.79 -11.62
C GLY A 248 13.56 -4.75 -11.90
N ASP A 249 13.43 -4.31 -13.13
CA ASP A 249 12.29 -3.51 -13.62
C ASP A 249 12.06 -3.76 -15.11
N PRO A 250 10.80 -4.00 -15.55
CA PRO A 250 10.50 -4.21 -16.96
C PRO A 250 10.65 -2.94 -17.83
N SER A 251 10.74 -1.75 -17.20
CA SER A 251 10.87 -0.46 -17.88
C SER A 251 12.25 0.13 -17.61
N PRO A 252 13.23 -0.03 -18.54
CA PRO A 252 14.56 0.56 -18.40
C PRO A 252 14.48 2.08 -18.36
N TRP A 253 15.37 2.72 -17.60
CA TRP A 253 15.51 4.17 -17.65
C TRP A 253 16.32 4.60 -18.88
N SER A 254 16.10 5.81 -19.35
CA SER A 254 16.82 6.40 -20.48
C SER A 254 17.07 7.90 -20.25
N TYR A 255 18.07 8.43 -20.96
CA TYR A 255 18.30 9.86 -21.00
C TYR A 255 17.10 10.57 -21.62
N GLN A 256 16.73 11.69 -21.04
CA GLN A 256 15.62 12.54 -21.46
C GLN A 256 16.14 13.89 -21.96
N SER A 257 15.23 14.79 -22.34
CA SER A 257 15.54 16.12 -22.86
C SER A 257 16.45 16.97 -21.96
N ASP A 258 16.36 16.76 -20.66
CA ASP A 258 17.17 17.46 -19.66
C ASP A 258 17.52 16.55 -18.46
N GLY A 259 18.37 17.08 -17.56
CA GLY A 259 18.86 16.33 -16.40
C GLY A 259 17.78 15.99 -15.37
N LEU A 260 16.76 16.86 -15.21
CA LEU A 260 15.66 16.63 -14.27
C LEU A 260 14.76 15.48 -14.74
N TYR A 261 14.37 15.50 -16.01
CA TYR A 261 13.55 14.41 -16.58
C TYR A 261 14.34 13.10 -16.73
N THR A 262 15.66 13.19 -16.91
CA THR A 262 16.55 12.01 -16.83
C THR A 262 16.54 11.42 -15.42
N LEU A 263 16.58 12.25 -14.36
CA LEU A 263 16.41 11.79 -12.98
C LEU A 263 15.00 11.18 -12.78
N PHE A 264 13.97 11.76 -13.35
CA PHE A 264 12.62 11.20 -13.28
C PHE A 264 12.54 9.82 -13.96
N SER A 265 13.16 9.67 -15.13
CA SER A 265 13.28 8.38 -15.81
C SER A 265 13.98 7.36 -14.93
N PHE A 266 15.04 7.74 -14.24
CA PHE A 266 15.73 6.87 -13.27
C PHE A 266 14.86 6.48 -12.08
N LEU A 267 14.07 7.40 -11.53
CA LEU A 267 13.18 7.17 -10.38
C LEU A 267 11.85 6.51 -10.76
N LYS A 268 11.45 6.56 -12.03
CA LYS A 268 10.23 5.91 -12.52
C LYS A 268 10.43 4.41 -12.62
N VAL A 269 9.87 3.68 -11.67
CA VAL A 269 9.89 2.22 -11.60
C VAL A 269 8.46 1.66 -11.60
N THR A 270 8.32 0.43 -12.10
CA THR A 270 7.02 -0.21 -12.32
C THR A 270 6.37 -0.60 -10.99
N LYS A 271 5.14 -0.14 -10.78
CA LYS A 271 4.31 -0.42 -9.59
C LYS A 271 3.35 -1.59 -9.80
N TYR A 272 2.99 -1.91 -11.03
CA TYR A 272 1.96 -2.89 -11.35
C TYR A 272 2.41 -3.88 -12.44
N PRO A 273 2.90 -5.07 -12.06
CA PRO A 273 3.28 -5.53 -10.72
C PRO A 273 4.44 -4.73 -10.14
N PRO A 274 4.57 -4.66 -8.80
CA PRO A 274 5.70 -3.94 -8.21
C PRO A 274 7.01 -4.66 -8.55
N SER A 275 7.88 -3.98 -9.28
CA SER A 275 9.18 -4.52 -9.66
C SER A 275 10.11 -4.69 -8.45
N PHE A 276 11.17 -5.46 -8.58
CA PHE A 276 12.20 -5.59 -7.54
C PHE A 276 12.80 -4.21 -7.19
N LEU A 277 13.07 -3.41 -8.21
CA LEU A 277 13.59 -2.04 -8.02
C LEU A 277 12.59 -1.13 -7.31
N TYR A 278 11.30 -1.25 -7.61
CA TYR A 278 10.25 -0.53 -6.88
C TYR A 278 10.25 -0.89 -5.38
N ILE A 279 10.39 -2.18 -5.05
CA ILE A 279 10.41 -2.64 -3.66
C ILE A 279 11.67 -2.13 -2.94
N LEU A 280 12.85 -2.17 -3.58
CA LEU A 280 14.09 -1.66 -3.02
C LEU A 280 14.03 -0.14 -2.78
N MET A 281 13.54 0.62 -3.77
CA MET A 281 13.40 2.08 -3.71
C MET A 281 12.47 2.52 -2.57
N THR A 282 11.45 1.75 -2.28
CA THR A 282 10.44 2.13 -1.27
C THR A 282 10.76 1.60 0.12
N LEU A 283 11.16 0.34 0.25
CA LEU A 283 11.47 -0.25 1.56
C LEU A 283 12.81 0.21 2.12
N GLY A 284 13.80 0.55 1.27
CA GLY A 284 15.08 1.07 1.73
C GLY A 284 14.93 2.30 2.63
N PRO A 285 14.36 3.41 2.15
CA PRO A 285 14.10 4.59 2.97
C PRO A 285 13.14 4.33 4.13
N ALA A 286 12.14 3.43 3.98
CA ALA A 286 11.23 3.06 5.06
C ALA A 286 11.96 2.41 6.25
N LEU A 287 12.95 1.54 6.00
CA LEU A 287 13.79 0.93 7.03
C LEU A 287 14.69 1.97 7.71
N ILE A 288 15.23 2.92 6.95
CA ILE A 288 16.01 4.04 7.50
C ILE A 288 15.12 4.93 8.37
N PHE A 289 13.89 5.22 7.94
CA PHE A 289 12.92 5.95 8.75
C PHE A 289 12.66 5.26 10.10
N LEU A 290 12.44 3.94 10.11
CA LEU A 290 12.27 3.18 11.35
C LEU A 290 13.49 3.25 12.26
N ALA A 291 14.70 3.28 11.70
CA ALA A 291 15.95 3.38 12.45
C ALA A 291 16.10 4.73 13.18
N PHE A 292 15.64 5.81 12.56
CA PHE A 292 15.74 7.16 13.15
C PHE A 292 14.58 7.52 14.07
N THR A 293 13.42 6.89 13.91
CA THR A 293 12.21 7.24 14.68
C THR A 293 11.94 6.30 15.85
N GLU A 294 12.85 5.42 16.20
CA GLU A 294 12.63 4.39 17.23
C GLU A 294 12.23 4.97 18.60
N ASN A 295 12.84 6.08 18.99
CA ASN A 295 12.63 6.74 20.30
C ASN A 295 11.87 8.06 20.17
N GLU A 296 11.35 8.38 18.99
CA GLU A 296 10.64 9.64 18.76
C GLU A 296 9.26 9.62 19.42
N THR A 297 9.10 10.43 20.45
CA THR A 297 7.85 10.61 21.19
C THR A 297 7.59 12.10 21.42
N ASN A 298 7.22 12.80 20.35
CA ASN A 298 6.77 14.19 20.45
C ASN A 298 5.28 14.31 20.10
N THR A 299 4.70 15.49 20.28
CA THR A 299 3.27 15.74 20.01
C THR A 299 2.89 15.43 18.57
N ILE A 300 3.73 15.80 17.60
CA ILE A 300 3.47 15.59 16.17
C ILE A 300 3.48 14.09 15.85
N SER A 301 4.50 13.35 16.33
CA SER A 301 4.57 11.90 16.15
C SER A 301 3.36 11.19 16.78
N GLY A 302 2.88 11.70 17.92
CA GLY A 302 1.69 11.21 18.60
C GLY A 302 0.42 11.37 17.74
N VAL A 303 0.22 12.54 17.13
CA VAL A 303 -0.90 12.83 16.21
C VAL A 303 -0.85 11.93 14.98
N ILE A 304 0.29 11.84 14.31
CA ILE A 304 0.47 11.01 13.12
C ILE A 304 0.24 9.53 13.43
N SER A 305 0.73 9.05 14.57
CA SER A 305 0.57 7.65 14.99
C SER A 305 -0.90 7.24 15.19
N VAL A 306 -1.83 8.19 15.44
CA VAL A 306 -3.27 7.87 15.52
C VAL A 306 -3.74 7.21 14.24
N TYR A 307 -3.41 7.75 13.07
CA TYR A 307 -3.78 7.15 11.77
C TYR A 307 -3.16 5.75 11.60
N GLY A 308 -1.92 5.57 12.05
CA GLY A 308 -1.21 4.29 11.98
C GLY A 308 -1.78 3.20 12.88
N ARG A 309 -2.50 3.57 13.97
CA ARG A 309 -3.16 2.62 14.87
C ARG A 309 -4.52 2.13 14.40
N VAL A 310 -5.17 2.87 13.51
CA VAL A 310 -6.50 2.55 12.96
C VAL A 310 -6.53 2.60 11.42
N PRO A 311 -5.58 1.94 10.72
CA PRO A 311 -5.35 2.15 9.30
C PRO A 311 -6.54 1.75 8.43
N MET A 312 -7.25 0.65 8.74
CA MET A 312 -8.41 0.21 7.95
C MET A 312 -9.58 1.16 8.13
N PHE A 313 -9.85 1.62 9.35
CA PHE A 313 -10.88 2.62 9.61
C PHE A 313 -10.61 3.91 8.85
N TYR A 314 -9.37 4.41 8.92
CA TYR A 314 -8.95 5.58 8.13
C TYR A 314 -9.13 5.34 6.63
N TYR A 315 -8.70 4.17 6.12
CA TYR A 315 -8.81 3.83 4.70
C TYR A 315 -10.26 3.93 4.20
N LEU A 316 -11.21 3.36 4.91
CA LEU A 316 -12.61 3.39 4.50
C LEU A 316 -13.21 4.81 4.57
N ILE A 317 -12.94 5.54 5.66
CA ILE A 317 -13.51 6.87 5.86
C ILE A 317 -12.95 7.90 4.87
N HIS A 318 -11.62 7.90 4.62
CA HIS A 318 -11.06 8.92 3.73
C HIS A 318 -11.48 8.71 2.26
N ILE A 319 -11.54 7.45 1.77
CA ILE A 319 -12.05 7.18 0.41
C ILE A 319 -13.51 7.63 0.30
N PHE A 320 -14.35 7.28 1.28
CA PHE A 320 -15.74 7.74 1.33
C PHE A 320 -15.83 9.27 1.26
N LEU A 321 -15.07 9.98 2.09
CA LEU A 321 -15.10 11.44 2.14
C LEU A 321 -14.54 12.08 0.86
N ILE A 322 -13.47 11.54 0.28
CA ILE A 322 -12.91 12.03 -0.98
C ILE A 322 -13.95 11.90 -2.09
N HIS A 323 -14.58 10.74 -2.24
CA HIS A 323 -15.60 10.51 -3.27
C HIS A 323 -16.84 11.40 -3.05
N LEU A 324 -17.33 11.48 -1.82
CA LEU A 324 -18.45 12.37 -1.49
C LEU A 324 -18.12 13.84 -1.76
N THR A 325 -16.93 14.28 -1.37
CA THR A 325 -16.50 15.67 -1.55
C THR A 325 -16.39 16.04 -3.03
N THR A 326 -15.86 15.12 -3.88
CA THR A 326 -15.79 15.39 -5.32
C THR A 326 -17.20 15.43 -5.97
N MET A 327 -18.14 14.57 -5.51
CA MET A 327 -19.55 14.66 -5.95
C MET A 327 -20.19 15.99 -5.62
N ILE A 328 -19.87 16.56 -4.45
CA ILE A 328 -20.35 17.87 -4.04
C ILE A 328 -19.64 18.98 -4.82
N ALA A 329 -18.32 18.88 -5.01
CA ALA A 329 -17.54 19.89 -5.70
C ALA A 329 -17.88 20.02 -7.19
N ALA A 330 -18.25 18.93 -7.85
CA ALA A 330 -18.57 18.91 -9.27
C ALA A 330 -19.64 19.97 -9.66
N PRO A 331 -20.86 19.97 -9.13
CA PRO A 331 -21.88 20.96 -9.50
C PRO A 331 -21.65 22.35 -8.88
N LEU A 332 -20.85 22.47 -7.80
CA LEU A 332 -20.63 23.76 -7.13
C LEU A 332 -19.53 24.59 -7.78
N PHE A 333 -18.48 23.95 -8.30
CA PHE A 333 -17.29 24.64 -8.77
C PHE A 333 -16.94 24.35 -10.24
N THR A 334 -17.72 23.48 -10.90
CA THR A 334 -17.53 23.11 -12.32
C THR A 334 -18.88 23.00 -13.03
N SER A 335 -18.88 22.76 -14.32
CA SER A 335 -20.09 22.50 -15.11
C SER A 335 -20.56 21.04 -15.06
N PHE A 336 -19.90 20.20 -14.28
CA PHE A 336 -20.20 18.78 -14.24
C PHE A 336 -21.28 18.43 -13.22
N SER A 337 -22.12 17.46 -13.57
CA SER A 337 -23.11 16.90 -12.65
C SER A 337 -22.47 15.96 -11.65
N TRP A 338 -22.98 15.91 -10.40
CA TRP A 338 -22.57 14.92 -9.41
C TRP A 338 -22.77 13.47 -9.86
N LYS A 339 -23.69 13.22 -10.81
CA LYS A 339 -24.05 11.89 -11.33
C LYS A 339 -22.90 11.19 -12.07
N ILE A 340 -21.95 11.95 -12.63
CA ILE A 340 -20.76 11.37 -13.30
C ILE A 340 -19.90 10.55 -12.33
N TRP A 341 -20.03 10.82 -11.03
CA TRP A 341 -19.30 10.14 -9.97
C TRP A 341 -19.95 8.83 -9.50
N ILE A 342 -21.11 8.46 -10.02
CA ILE A 342 -21.63 7.09 -9.94
C ILE A 342 -20.99 6.30 -11.08
N LEU A 343 -19.77 5.79 -10.82
CA LEU A 343 -18.90 5.29 -11.87
C LEU A 343 -19.46 4.00 -12.50
N LYS A 344 -19.54 3.98 -13.82
CA LYS A 344 -19.90 2.81 -14.62
C LYS A 344 -18.67 2.09 -15.18
N GLN A 345 -17.56 2.80 -15.28
CA GLN A 345 -16.24 2.29 -15.68
C GLN A 345 -15.22 2.60 -14.57
N PRO A 346 -14.07 1.92 -14.53
CA PRO A 346 -13.01 2.29 -13.59
C PRO A 346 -12.62 3.74 -13.76
N LEU A 347 -12.36 4.43 -12.64
CA LEU A 347 -12.08 5.86 -12.55
C LEU A 347 -11.13 6.36 -13.65
N TRP A 348 -10.03 5.65 -13.87
CA TRP A 348 -8.99 6.04 -14.83
C TRP A 348 -9.35 5.81 -16.31
N PHE A 349 -10.50 5.16 -16.60
CA PHE A 349 -11.00 4.88 -17.94
C PHE A 349 -12.36 5.55 -18.22
N THR A 350 -12.81 6.44 -17.32
CA THR A 350 -14.10 7.13 -17.44
C THR A 350 -13.96 8.37 -18.31
N GLU A 351 -14.36 8.27 -19.58
CA GLU A 351 -14.28 9.34 -20.58
C GLU A 351 -15.07 10.60 -20.15
N GLU A 352 -16.20 10.42 -19.45
CA GLU A 352 -17.05 11.50 -18.96
C GLU A 352 -16.36 12.42 -17.96
N LEU A 353 -15.24 11.98 -17.35
CA LEU A 353 -14.45 12.78 -16.42
C LEU A 353 -13.38 13.64 -17.11
N LYS A 354 -13.17 13.48 -18.42
CA LYS A 354 -12.24 14.33 -19.15
C LYS A 354 -12.70 15.79 -19.10
N GLY A 355 -11.79 16.66 -18.70
CA GLY A 355 -12.07 18.08 -18.49
C GLY A 355 -12.63 18.45 -17.11
N TYR A 356 -12.96 17.45 -16.26
CA TYR A 356 -13.19 17.68 -14.85
C TYR A 356 -11.89 17.85 -14.09
N GLY A 357 -11.92 18.63 -13.01
CA GLY A 357 -10.87 18.67 -12.00
C GLY A 357 -10.35 20.04 -11.69
N PHE A 358 -9.35 20.06 -10.85
CA PHE A 358 -8.75 21.27 -10.27
C PHE A 358 -7.23 21.23 -10.42
N PRO A 359 -6.56 22.37 -10.36
CA PRO A 359 -5.10 22.43 -10.37
C PRO A 359 -4.52 21.80 -9.09
N LEU A 360 -3.25 21.43 -9.16
CA LEU A 360 -2.57 20.65 -8.11
C LEU A 360 -2.53 21.34 -6.72
N ASN A 361 -2.50 22.67 -6.67
CA ASN A 361 -2.59 23.43 -5.42
C ASN A 361 -3.94 23.19 -4.68
N ILE A 362 -5.06 23.09 -5.42
CA ILE A 362 -6.37 22.75 -4.84
C ILE A 362 -6.36 21.29 -4.35
N VAL A 363 -5.72 20.37 -5.09
CA VAL A 363 -5.53 18.98 -4.64
C VAL A 363 -4.84 18.93 -3.27
N TYR A 364 -3.79 19.72 -3.06
CA TYR A 364 -3.10 19.78 -1.77
C TYR A 364 -3.99 20.35 -0.65
N ILE A 365 -4.77 21.39 -0.94
CA ILE A 365 -5.70 21.98 0.04
C ILE A 365 -6.76 20.93 0.44
N VAL A 366 -7.37 20.26 -0.52
CA VAL A 366 -8.37 19.22 -0.27
C VAL A 366 -7.75 18.06 0.50
N TRP A 367 -6.55 17.61 0.13
CA TRP A 367 -5.83 16.57 0.86
C TRP A 367 -5.64 16.91 2.34
N ILE A 368 -5.10 18.11 2.64
CA ILE A 368 -4.90 18.56 4.03
C ILE A 368 -6.26 18.63 4.76
N ALA A 369 -7.28 19.19 4.12
CA ALA A 369 -8.61 19.31 4.70
C ALA A 369 -9.22 17.92 5.06
N ILE A 370 -9.10 16.93 4.16
CA ILE A 370 -9.56 15.56 4.41
C ILE A 370 -8.77 14.90 5.56
N VAL A 371 -7.45 15.01 5.55
CA VAL A 371 -6.61 14.45 6.63
C VAL A 371 -7.01 15.05 7.99
N VAL A 372 -7.15 16.37 8.07
CA VAL A 372 -7.55 17.07 9.30
C VAL A 372 -8.96 16.68 9.73
N ALA A 373 -9.91 16.63 8.80
CA ALA A 373 -11.30 16.28 9.08
C ALA A 373 -11.47 14.84 9.61
N VAL A 374 -10.66 13.90 9.13
CA VAL A 374 -10.72 12.50 9.57
C VAL A 374 -10.03 12.27 10.93
N TYR A 375 -9.14 13.17 11.36
CA TYR A 375 -8.38 13.00 12.60
C TYR A 375 -9.24 12.77 13.85
N PRO A 376 -10.29 13.60 14.14
CA PRO A 376 -11.13 13.39 15.31
C PRO A 376 -11.80 12.01 15.34
N LEU A 377 -12.25 11.53 14.17
CA LEU A 377 -12.88 10.21 14.03
C LEU A 377 -11.87 9.08 14.30
N CYS A 378 -10.65 9.21 13.76
CA CYS A 378 -9.57 8.24 14.01
C CYS A 378 -9.16 8.22 15.49
N LYS A 379 -9.05 9.39 16.13
CA LYS A 379 -8.73 9.51 17.55
C LYS A 379 -9.80 8.88 18.44
N TRP A 380 -11.07 9.16 18.12
CA TRP A 380 -12.21 8.53 18.81
C TRP A 380 -12.17 7.02 18.66
N TYR A 381 -12.00 6.52 17.43
CA TYR A 381 -11.98 5.08 17.17
C TYR A 381 -10.78 4.38 17.81
N ASP A 382 -9.58 4.99 17.82
CA ASP A 382 -8.41 4.46 18.53
C ASP A 382 -8.66 4.34 20.04
N SER A 383 -9.28 5.36 20.64
CA SER A 383 -9.68 5.35 22.05
C SER A 383 -10.72 4.27 22.33
N TYR A 384 -11.76 4.18 21.50
CA TYR A 384 -12.81 3.17 21.61
C TYR A 384 -12.24 1.74 21.50
N LYS A 385 -11.40 1.49 20.50
CA LYS A 385 -10.74 0.20 20.29
C LYS A 385 -9.81 -0.18 21.46
N SER A 386 -9.16 0.79 22.04
CA SER A 386 -8.27 0.58 23.20
C SER A 386 -9.04 0.28 24.48
N ALA A 387 -10.24 0.84 24.65
CA ALA A 387 -11.13 0.61 25.79
C ALA A 387 -11.90 -0.73 25.72
N HIS A 388 -12.15 -1.25 24.50
CA HIS A 388 -13.00 -2.43 24.27
C HIS A 388 -12.22 -3.60 23.66
N LYS A 389 -11.15 -4.04 24.31
CA LYS A 389 -10.29 -5.14 23.83
C LYS A 389 -11.00 -6.49 23.78
N GLU A 390 -12.10 -6.65 24.50
CA GLU A 390 -12.97 -7.83 24.51
C GLU A 390 -13.73 -8.01 23.20
N LYS A 391 -13.96 -6.92 22.44
CA LYS A 391 -14.68 -6.94 21.16
C LYS A 391 -13.74 -7.35 20.03
N LYS A 392 -13.64 -8.66 19.77
CA LYS A 392 -12.70 -9.22 18.77
C LYS A 392 -12.85 -8.64 17.37
N TRP A 393 -14.07 -8.24 16.97
CA TRP A 393 -14.33 -7.65 15.65
C TRP A 393 -13.59 -6.32 15.41
N LEU A 394 -13.30 -5.55 16.47
CA LEU A 394 -12.50 -4.31 16.35
C LEU A 394 -11.08 -4.56 15.82
N SER A 395 -10.60 -5.80 15.90
CA SER A 395 -9.29 -6.14 15.33
C SER A 395 -9.30 -6.25 13.80
N TYR A 396 -10.47 -6.28 13.18
CA TYR A 396 -10.65 -6.40 11.72
C TYR A 396 -10.74 -5.04 11.01
N LEU A 397 -10.96 -3.94 11.76
CA LEU A 397 -11.02 -2.56 11.27
C LEU A 397 -9.79 -1.71 11.66
#